data_fe0d80620ffda661325fecd810829add
#
_entry.id   fe0d80620ffda661325fecd810829add
#
_cell.length_a   1.000
_cell.length_b   1.000
_cell.length_c   1.000
_cell.angle_alpha   90.00
_cell.angle_beta   90.00
_cell.angle_gamma   90.00
#
_symmetry.space_group_name_H-M   'P 1'
#
loop_
_entity.id
_entity.type
_entity.pdbx_description
1 polymer ?
#
loop_
_entity_poly.entity_id
_entity_poly.type
_entity_poly.pdbx_seq_one_letter_code
_entity_poly.pdbx_strand_id
1 'polypeptide(L)'
;MISITTIPDSYRSRFPNIPAQLFTYLDRLLEKPSTGSQFHTAMINHPEKTFEVLDFQFKSGAEIVSLSPDDLLKKLDFNRKDLSPERIESLLGELRTIHFLHNNGFIDIVPIRATSKRSPDFSAKRNVVDFQIEVATSIHSAPRIFHDSVVKWATAKLKNDDKLSQMNSGSSESHKMFVCILNSLSAVALNEHSDYINMVKHVWKELGSIPNLHIAIVTGRISISEGMDDCVYPSIHIV
;
A
#
# COMPACT_ATOMS: atom_id res chain seq x y z
N MET A 1 -6.90 -4.26 -27.85
CA MET A 1 -6.36 -3.66 -26.62
C MET A 1 -6.10 -2.20 -26.93
N ILE A 2 -6.77 -1.26 -26.25
CA ILE A 2 -6.61 0.18 -26.51
C ILE A 2 -5.56 0.65 -25.51
N SER A 3 -4.36 0.96 -25.98
CA SER A 3 -3.31 1.58 -25.18
C SER A 3 -3.53 3.10 -25.19
N ILE A 4 -3.52 3.74 -24.03
CA ILE A 4 -3.63 5.20 -23.94
C ILE A 4 -2.25 5.84 -23.80
N THR A 5 -2.09 6.98 -24.47
CA THR A 5 -0.93 7.87 -24.31
C THR A 5 -1.26 9.15 -23.56
N THR A 6 -2.55 9.41 -23.38
CA THR A 6 -3.09 10.56 -22.61
C THR A 6 -4.38 10.12 -21.93
N ILE A 7 -4.65 10.67 -20.75
CA ILE A 7 -5.90 10.38 -20.04
C ILE A 7 -7.04 11.14 -20.73
N PRO A 8 -8.13 10.45 -21.15
CA PRO A 8 -9.28 11.11 -21.76
C PRO A 8 -9.92 12.13 -20.77
N ASP A 9 -10.30 13.29 -21.27
CA ASP A 9 -10.94 14.33 -20.45
C ASP A 9 -12.21 13.82 -19.74
N SER A 10 -12.94 12.89 -20.38
CA SER A 10 -14.13 12.26 -19.80
C SER A 10 -13.83 11.46 -18.52
N TYR A 11 -12.57 11.02 -18.29
CA TYR A 11 -12.24 10.23 -17.09
C TYR A 11 -12.35 11.07 -15.82
N ARG A 12 -12.05 12.36 -15.89
CA ARG A 12 -12.21 13.27 -14.72
C ARG A 12 -13.65 13.34 -14.21
N SER A 13 -14.61 13.28 -15.12
CA SER A 13 -16.05 13.28 -14.77
C SER A 13 -16.58 11.89 -14.41
N ARG A 14 -16.00 10.84 -15.01
CA ARG A 14 -16.41 9.44 -14.75
C ARG A 14 -15.85 8.90 -13.43
N PHE A 15 -14.70 9.39 -13.01
CA PHE A 15 -13.98 8.94 -11.81
C PHE A 15 -13.78 10.10 -10.83
N PRO A 16 -14.88 10.61 -10.25
CA PRO A 16 -14.90 11.87 -9.49
C PRO A 16 -14.17 11.77 -8.14
N ASN A 17 -13.89 10.55 -7.65
CA ASN A 17 -13.21 10.36 -6.38
C ASN A 17 -11.69 10.34 -6.53
N ILE A 18 -11.16 10.31 -7.74
CA ILE A 18 -9.72 10.48 -7.97
C ILE A 18 -9.37 11.96 -7.84
N PRO A 19 -8.49 12.35 -6.90
CA PRO A 19 -8.10 13.75 -6.72
C PRO A 19 -7.57 14.40 -8.01
N ALA A 20 -7.97 15.63 -8.28
CA ALA A 20 -7.56 16.37 -9.49
C ALA A 20 -6.02 16.48 -9.61
N GLN A 21 -5.32 16.60 -8.47
CA GLN A 21 -3.85 16.63 -8.44
C GLN A 21 -3.23 15.31 -8.86
N LEU A 22 -3.90 14.19 -8.58
CA LEU A 22 -3.45 12.87 -8.99
C LEU A 22 -3.65 12.68 -10.50
N PHE A 23 -4.74 13.13 -11.10
CA PHE A 23 -4.88 13.13 -12.55
C PHE A 23 -3.71 13.85 -13.25
N THR A 24 -3.34 15.04 -12.76
CA THR A 24 -2.19 15.79 -13.30
C THR A 24 -0.87 15.02 -13.16
N TYR A 25 -0.71 14.27 -12.08
CA TYR A 25 0.46 13.40 -11.89
C TYR A 25 0.45 12.24 -12.90
N LEU A 26 -0.71 11.59 -13.08
CA LEU A 26 -0.87 10.43 -13.97
C LEU A 26 -0.67 10.81 -15.45
N ASP A 27 -1.11 12.01 -15.88
CA ASP A 27 -0.82 12.54 -17.21
C ASP A 27 0.70 12.60 -17.45
N ARG A 28 1.44 13.17 -16.49
CA ARG A 28 2.92 13.25 -16.57
C ARG A 28 3.59 11.88 -16.49
N LEU A 29 2.99 10.94 -15.77
CA LEU A 29 3.50 9.57 -15.68
C LEU A 29 3.38 8.85 -17.02
N LEU A 30 2.30 9.08 -17.77
CA LEU A 30 2.10 8.50 -19.12
C LEU A 30 3.12 8.99 -20.14
N GLU A 31 3.68 10.19 -19.96
CA GLU A 31 4.76 10.71 -20.83
C GLU A 31 6.09 9.97 -20.63
N LYS A 32 6.22 9.19 -19.56
CA LYS A 32 7.43 8.44 -19.25
C LYS A 32 7.36 7.02 -19.83
N PRO A 33 8.50 6.46 -20.26
CA PRO A 33 8.55 5.05 -20.58
C PRO A 33 8.19 4.23 -19.33
N SER A 34 7.47 3.12 -19.53
CA SER A 34 7.13 2.21 -18.43
C SER A 34 8.40 1.65 -17.80
N THR A 35 8.66 2.03 -16.55
CA THR A 35 9.91 1.73 -15.83
C THR A 35 9.69 0.75 -14.68
N GLY A 36 8.88 -0.28 -14.90
CA GLY A 36 8.67 -1.33 -13.91
C GLY A 36 7.53 -1.08 -12.91
N SER A 37 6.83 0.07 -12.96
CA SER A 37 5.59 0.24 -12.21
C SER A 37 4.49 -0.63 -12.81
N GLN A 38 3.89 -1.45 -11.99
CA GLN A 38 2.77 -2.31 -12.38
C GLN A 38 1.52 -1.48 -12.61
N PHE A 39 1.31 -0.46 -11.79
CA PHE A 39 0.22 0.49 -11.99
C PHE A 39 0.34 1.22 -13.33
N HIS A 40 1.53 1.70 -13.68
CA HIS A 40 1.77 2.36 -14.97
C HIS A 40 1.46 1.41 -16.14
N THR A 41 1.92 0.17 -16.07
CA THR A 41 1.63 -0.86 -17.07
C THR A 41 0.12 -1.15 -17.18
N ALA A 42 -0.57 -1.27 -16.05
CA ALA A 42 -2.02 -1.47 -16.01
C ALA A 42 -2.78 -0.27 -16.59
N MET A 43 -2.35 0.95 -16.25
CA MET A 43 -2.96 2.19 -16.74
C MET A 43 -2.85 2.30 -18.27
N ILE A 44 -1.73 1.88 -18.86
CA ILE A 44 -1.55 1.89 -20.32
C ILE A 44 -2.40 0.83 -21.01
N ASN A 45 -2.41 -0.39 -20.48
CA ASN A 45 -3.01 -1.54 -21.15
C ASN A 45 -4.50 -1.75 -20.83
N HIS A 46 -4.93 -1.33 -19.64
CA HIS A 46 -6.29 -1.51 -19.12
C HIS A 46 -6.77 -0.22 -18.41
N PRO A 47 -6.79 0.92 -19.11
CA PRO A 47 -6.99 2.23 -18.48
C PRO A 47 -8.31 2.31 -17.70
N GLU A 48 -9.40 1.90 -18.31
CA GLU A 48 -10.73 2.02 -17.72
C GLU A 48 -10.82 1.27 -16.40
N LYS A 49 -10.43 0.00 -16.38
CA LYS A 49 -10.44 -0.82 -15.18
C LYS A 49 -9.50 -0.28 -14.10
N THR A 50 -8.33 0.22 -14.49
CA THR A 50 -7.36 0.80 -13.56
C THR A 50 -7.92 2.06 -12.88
N PHE A 51 -8.58 2.93 -13.64
CA PHE A 51 -9.20 4.13 -13.09
C PHE A 51 -10.45 3.82 -12.24
N GLU A 52 -11.26 2.82 -12.62
CA GLU A 52 -12.37 2.34 -11.78
C GLU A 52 -11.88 1.89 -10.40
N VAL A 53 -10.85 1.07 -10.36
CA VAL A 53 -10.29 0.57 -9.09
C VAL A 53 -9.68 1.72 -8.27
N LEU A 54 -8.96 2.64 -8.92
CA LEU A 54 -8.38 3.79 -8.24
C LEU A 54 -9.45 4.71 -7.65
N ASP A 55 -10.53 4.99 -8.40
CA ASP A 55 -11.68 5.76 -7.93
C ASP A 55 -12.34 5.11 -6.73
N PHE A 56 -12.57 3.80 -6.80
CA PHE A 56 -13.12 3.03 -5.69
C PHE A 56 -12.22 3.09 -4.44
N GLN A 57 -10.92 2.92 -4.60
CA GLN A 57 -9.98 2.97 -3.46
C GLN A 57 -9.96 4.33 -2.78
N PHE A 58 -9.97 5.42 -3.54
CA PHE A 58 -10.08 6.76 -2.97
C PHE A 58 -11.41 7.00 -2.30
N LYS A 59 -12.52 6.62 -2.95
CA LYS A 59 -13.86 6.78 -2.37
C LYS A 59 -13.96 6.05 -1.04
N SER A 60 -13.77 4.73 -1.05
CA SER A 60 -13.96 3.91 0.15
C SER A 60 -12.88 4.16 1.21
N GLY A 61 -11.63 4.40 0.81
CA GLY A 61 -10.58 4.79 1.76
C GLY A 61 -10.88 6.11 2.46
N ALA A 62 -11.37 7.11 1.74
CA ALA A 62 -11.78 8.40 2.29
C ALA A 62 -12.98 8.26 3.24
N GLU A 63 -13.97 7.43 2.89
CA GLU A 63 -15.11 7.10 3.75
C GLU A 63 -14.66 6.45 5.07
N ILE A 64 -13.76 5.45 5.01
CA ILE A 64 -13.22 4.75 6.18
C ILE A 64 -12.54 5.73 7.16
N VAL A 65 -11.75 6.66 6.66
CA VAL A 65 -11.02 7.61 7.51
C VAL A 65 -11.73 8.95 7.70
N SER A 66 -12.97 9.08 7.23
CA SER A 66 -13.82 10.28 7.35
C SER A 66 -13.18 11.55 6.79
N LEU A 67 -12.55 11.43 5.62
CA LEU A 67 -11.92 12.52 4.88
C LEU A 67 -12.54 12.68 3.49
N SER A 68 -12.28 13.80 2.82
CA SER A 68 -12.47 13.87 1.37
C SER A 68 -11.31 13.15 0.65
N PRO A 69 -11.51 12.68 -0.60
CA PRO A 69 -10.41 12.09 -1.39
C PRO A 69 -9.21 13.02 -1.54
N ASP A 70 -9.43 14.33 -1.71
CA ASP A 70 -8.35 15.33 -1.80
C ASP A 70 -7.59 15.49 -0.47
N ASP A 71 -8.30 15.47 0.67
CA ASP A 71 -7.66 15.57 1.98
C ASP A 71 -6.94 14.26 2.34
N LEU A 72 -7.49 13.11 1.94
CA LEU A 72 -6.80 11.83 2.06
C LEU A 72 -5.46 11.87 1.32
N LEU A 73 -5.45 12.26 0.04
CA LEU A 73 -4.21 12.38 -0.74
C LEU A 73 -3.16 13.29 -0.08
N LYS A 74 -3.61 14.42 0.51
CA LYS A 74 -2.72 15.33 1.25
C LYS A 74 -2.16 14.69 2.53
N LYS A 75 -2.97 13.88 3.21
CA LYS A 75 -2.57 13.19 4.45
C LYS A 75 -1.59 12.06 4.19
N LEU A 76 -1.72 11.36 3.06
CA LEU A 76 -0.78 10.33 2.61
C LEU A 76 0.56 10.92 2.09
N ASP A 77 0.78 12.21 2.23
CA ASP A 77 2.00 12.94 1.87
C ASP A 77 2.52 12.65 0.46
N PHE A 78 1.61 12.52 -0.49
CA PHE A 78 1.93 12.15 -1.86
C PHE A 78 2.77 13.22 -2.58
N ASN A 79 4.02 12.89 -2.90
CA ASN A 79 4.92 13.78 -3.63
C ASN A 79 4.66 13.73 -5.14
N ARG A 80 3.82 14.63 -5.65
CA ARG A 80 3.47 14.74 -7.08
C ARG A 80 4.63 15.11 -8.02
N LYS A 81 5.79 15.50 -7.48
CA LYS A 81 6.98 15.82 -8.28
C LYS A 81 7.84 14.60 -8.57
N ASP A 82 7.72 13.59 -7.74
CA ASP A 82 8.45 12.33 -7.87
C ASP A 82 7.67 11.39 -8.80
N LEU A 83 8.19 11.20 -10.01
CA LEU A 83 7.64 10.30 -11.03
C LEU A 83 8.32 8.92 -11.01
N SER A 84 9.00 8.57 -9.94
CA SER A 84 9.53 7.21 -9.78
C SER A 84 8.40 6.18 -9.70
N PRO A 85 8.63 4.94 -10.17
CA PRO A 85 7.64 3.87 -10.08
C PRO A 85 7.19 3.61 -8.64
N GLU A 86 8.11 3.75 -7.71
CA GLU A 86 7.88 3.51 -6.28
C GLU A 86 6.84 4.46 -5.70
N ARG A 87 6.73 5.67 -6.24
CA ARG A 87 5.86 6.69 -5.65
C ARG A 87 4.37 6.37 -5.76
N ILE A 88 3.91 5.99 -6.96
CA ILE A 88 2.52 5.59 -7.16
C ILE A 88 2.22 4.25 -6.48
N GLU A 89 3.15 3.33 -6.50
CA GLU A 89 3.00 2.03 -5.83
C GLU A 89 2.91 2.19 -4.31
N SER A 90 3.68 3.09 -3.71
CA SER A 90 3.56 3.41 -2.28
C SER A 90 2.21 3.99 -1.93
N LEU A 91 1.70 4.94 -2.72
CA LEU A 91 0.35 5.50 -2.52
C LEU A 91 -0.72 4.39 -2.54
N LEU A 92 -0.64 3.48 -3.50
CA LEU A 92 -1.55 2.33 -3.56
C LEU A 92 -1.41 1.42 -2.35
N GLY A 93 -0.18 1.22 -1.87
CA GLY A 93 0.09 0.46 -0.67
C GLY A 93 -0.55 1.09 0.58
N GLU A 94 -0.47 2.40 0.71
CA GLU A 94 -1.09 3.13 1.82
C GLU A 94 -2.63 3.06 1.75
N LEU A 95 -3.23 3.24 0.56
CA LEU A 95 -4.68 3.06 0.36
C LEU A 95 -5.13 1.63 0.71
N ARG A 96 -4.41 0.61 0.26
CA ARG A 96 -4.68 -0.78 0.62
C ARG A 96 -4.55 -1.04 2.11
N THR A 97 -3.62 -0.37 2.78
CA THR A 97 -3.46 -0.48 4.23
C THR A 97 -4.70 0.02 4.96
N ILE A 98 -5.33 1.11 4.52
CA ILE A 98 -6.59 1.60 5.10
C ILE A 98 -7.66 0.51 5.03
N HIS A 99 -7.85 -0.09 3.86
CA HIS A 99 -8.82 -1.18 3.68
C HIS A 99 -8.47 -2.43 4.51
N PHE A 100 -7.19 -2.79 4.53
CA PHE A 100 -6.72 -3.89 5.34
C PHE A 100 -7.04 -3.69 6.82
N LEU A 101 -6.73 -2.54 7.37
CA LEU A 101 -6.99 -2.21 8.77
C LEU A 101 -8.49 -2.28 9.08
N HIS A 102 -9.31 -1.62 8.25
CA HIS A 102 -10.76 -1.61 8.41
C HIS A 102 -11.36 -3.03 8.38
N ASN A 103 -10.99 -3.83 7.39
CA ASN A 103 -11.48 -5.21 7.23
C ASN A 103 -11.03 -6.15 8.36
N ASN A 104 -10.00 -5.77 9.10
CA ASN A 104 -9.50 -6.51 10.27
C ASN A 104 -9.95 -5.91 11.61
N GLY A 105 -11.00 -5.10 11.60
CA GLY A 105 -11.64 -4.58 12.81
C GLY A 105 -10.87 -3.46 13.50
N PHE A 106 -9.96 -2.79 12.80
CA PHE A 106 -9.38 -1.56 13.30
C PHE A 106 -10.37 -0.41 13.12
N ILE A 107 -10.42 0.46 14.10
CA ILE A 107 -11.22 1.69 14.14
C ILE A 107 -10.31 2.89 14.39
N ASP A 108 -10.84 4.09 14.27
CA ASP A 108 -10.10 5.34 14.47
C ASP A 108 -8.81 5.38 13.61
N ILE A 109 -8.91 4.91 12.36
CA ILE A 109 -7.78 4.86 11.43
C ILE A 109 -7.47 6.29 10.98
N VAL A 110 -6.28 6.78 11.34
CA VAL A 110 -5.84 8.16 11.05
C VAL A 110 -4.53 8.12 10.27
N PRO A 111 -4.52 8.59 9.02
CA PRO A 111 -3.28 8.83 8.29
C PRO A 111 -2.50 9.96 8.95
N ILE A 112 -1.22 9.75 9.21
CA ILE A 112 -0.34 10.72 9.87
C ILE A 112 0.56 11.33 8.81
N ARG A 113 0.37 12.63 8.56
CA ARG A 113 1.30 13.35 7.69
C ARG A 113 2.67 13.41 8.34
N ALA A 114 3.70 12.98 7.62
CA ALA A 114 5.06 13.07 8.09
C ALA A 114 5.46 14.53 8.37
N THR A 115 5.54 14.89 9.65
CA THR A 115 6.05 16.17 10.11
C THR A 115 7.53 16.09 10.46
N SER A 116 8.03 14.88 10.64
CA SER A 116 9.43 14.55 10.89
C SER A 116 9.77 13.20 10.27
N LYS A 117 11.04 12.89 10.12
CA LYS A 117 11.52 11.57 9.62
C LYS A 117 11.14 10.37 10.52
N ARG A 118 10.49 10.62 11.67
CA ARG A 118 10.21 9.60 12.69
C ARG A 118 8.73 9.43 13.01
N SER A 119 7.82 9.92 12.15
CA SER A 119 6.38 9.69 12.34
C SER A 119 5.95 8.40 11.66
N PRO A 120 5.06 7.59 12.28
CA PRO A 120 4.44 6.45 11.63
C PRO A 120 3.51 6.92 10.51
N ASP A 121 3.16 6.02 9.59
CA ASP A 121 2.25 6.34 8.47
C ASP A 121 0.79 6.44 8.95
N PHE A 122 0.40 5.60 9.92
CA PHE A 122 -0.96 5.60 10.48
C PHE A 122 -0.96 5.38 12.00
N SER A 123 -2.03 5.85 12.63
CA SER A 123 -2.48 5.35 13.92
C SER A 123 -3.87 4.73 13.78
N ALA A 124 -4.18 3.73 14.61
CA ALA A 124 -5.48 3.09 14.65
C ALA A 124 -5.71 2.42 16.01
N LYS A 125 -6.95 1.99 16.27
CA LYS A 125 -7.30 1.22 17.46
C LYS A 125 -7.88 -0.13 17.10
N ARG A 126 -7.60 -1.14 17.90
CA ARG A 126 -8.25 -2.44 17.83
C ARG A 126 -8.40 -2.99 19.25
N ASN A 127 -9.64 -3.37 19.64
CA ASN A 127 -9.92 -3.90 20.97
C ASN A 127 -9.32 -3.04 22.11
N VAL A 128 -9.56 -1.74 22.09
CA VAL A 128 -9.06 -0.70 23.02
C VAL A 128 -7.53 -0.52 23.06
N VAL A 129 -6.79 -1.17 22.17
CA VAL A 129 -5.34 -1.04 22.04
C VAL A 129 -5.01 -0.06 20.93
N ASP A 130 -4.10 0.88 21.22
CA ASP A 130 -3.59 1.83 20.24
C ASP A 130 -2.43 1.21 19.44
N PHE A 131 -2.46 1.42 18.13
CA PHE A 131 -1.43 0.95 17.21
C PHE A 131 -0.74 2.12 16.49
N GLN A 132 0.58 2.03 16.38
CA GLN A 132 1.40 2.85 15.47
C GLN A 132 1.79 1.97 14.29
N ILE A 133 1.48 2.41 13.07
CA ILE A 133 1.53 1.55 11.90
C ILE A 133 2.46 2.15 10.87
N GLU A 134 3.42 1.37 10.43
CA GLU A 134 4.34 1.67 9.35
C GLU A 134 4.06 0.77 8.15
N VAL A 135 4.09 1.36 6.98
CA VAL A 135 3.83 0.70 5.71
C VAL A 135 5.11 0.65 4.88
N ALA A 136 5.37 -0.48 4.29
CA ALA A 136 6.39 -0.59 3.26
C ALA A 136 5.83 -1.34 2.06
N THR A 137 6.01 -0.76 0.88
CA THR A 137 5.56 -1.35 -0.38
C THR A 137 6.74 -1.91 -1.13
N SER A 138 6.63 -3.16 -1.56
CA SER A 138 7.62 -3.81 -2.43
C SER A 138 7.02 -4.04 -3.81
N ILE A 139 7.77 -3.65 -4.83
CA ILE A 139 7.43 -3.87 -6.23
C ILE A 139 8.18 -5.11 -6.69
N HIS A 140 7.44 -6.15 -7.05
CA HIS A 140 8.01 -7.37 -7.62
C HIS A 140 7.73 -7.41 -9.12
N SER A 141 8.78 -7.26 -9.92
CA SER A 141 8.72 -7.43 -11.37
C SER A 141 8.73 -8.91 -11.79
N ALA A 142 9.08 -9.80 -10.89
CA ALA A 142 9.13 -11.23 -11.17
C ALA A 142 7.71 -11.84 -11.19
N PRO A 143 7.47 -12.87 -12.05
CA PRO A 143 6.20 -13.56 -12.11
C PRO A 143 5.87 -14.37 -10.84
N ARG A 144 6.82 -14.52 -9.94
CA ARG A 144 6.66 -15.21 -8.65
C ARG A 144 7.29 -14.41 -7.53
N ILE A 145 6.58 -14.35 -6.41
CA ILE A 145 7.13 -13.83 -5.15
C ILE A 145 7.80 -15.00 -4.45
N PHE A 146 9.11 -14.91 -4.24
CA PHE A 146 9.84 -15.92 -3.51
C PHE A 146 9.80 -15.62 -2.02
N HIS A 147 9.40 -16.60 -1.23
CA HIS A 147 9.32 -16.52 0.22
C HIS A 147 10.57 -15.89 0.86
N ASP A 148 11.75 -16.40 0.56
CA ASP A 148 13.00 -15.90 1.12
C ASP A 148 13.32 -14.46 0.74
N SER A 149 12.91 -14.02 -0.45
CA SER A 149 13.10 -12.65 -0.89
C SER A 149 12.22 -11.68 -0.11
N VAL A 150 10.98 -12.06 0.18
CA VAL A 150 10.05 -11.27 1.00
C VAL A 150 10.56 -11.18 2.43
N VAL A 151 10.96 -12.31 3.02
CA VAL A 151 11.49 -12.34 4.39
C VAL A 151 12.73 -11.45 4.52
N LYS A 152 13.70 -11.58 3.61
CA LYS A 152 14.91 -10.75 3.59
C LYS A 152 14.58 -9.26 3.45
N TRP A 153 13.68 -8.93 2.52
CA TRP A 153 13.28 -7.54 2.28
C TRP A 153 12.57 -6.94 3.51
N ALA A 154 11.56 -7.62 4.07
CA ALA A 154 10.83 -7.15 5.24
C ALA A 154 11.74 -7.00 6.46
N THR A 155 12.64 -7.97 6.69
CA THR A 155 13.62 -7.91 7.77
C THR A 155 14.59 -6.74 7.59
N ALA A 156 15.07 -6.51 6.37
CA ALA A 156 15.96 -5.39 6.08
C ALA A 156 15.26 -4.04 6.30
N LYS A 157 14.01 -3.89 5.86
CA LYS A 157 13.20 -2.69 6.10
C LYS A 157 13.04 -2.39 7.58
N LEU A 158 12.74 -3.40 8.39
CA LEU A 158 12.59 -3.23 9.84
C LEU A 158 13.91 -2.93 10.55
N LYS A 159 15.01 -3.58 10.14
CA LYS A 159 16.32 -3.40 10.78
C LYS A 159 17.06 -2.13 10.33
N ASN A 160 17.03 -1.81 9.04
CA ASN A 160 17.94 -0.85 8.45
C ASN A 160 17.30 0.51 8.13
N ASP A 161 15.99 0.56 7.93
CA ASP A 161 15.29 1.77 7.46
C ASP A 161 14.64 2.58 8.60
N ASP A 162 15.10 2.42 9.83
CA ASP A 162 14.56 3.11 11.02
C ASP A 162 13.04 2.95 11.23
N LYS A 163 12.40 2.00 10.53
CA LYS A 163 10.96 1.79 10.64
C LYS A 163 10.51 1.47 12.06
N LEU A 164 11.30 0.70 12.79
CA LEU A 164 11.07 0.44 14.22
C LEU A 164 11.15 1.73 15.05
N SER A 165 12.10 2.62 14.74
CA SER A 165 12.23 3.90 15.45
C SER A 165 11.08 4.85 15.15
N GLN A 166 10.54 4.83 13.95
CA GLN A 166 9.36 5.60 13.57
C GLN A 166 8.13 5.16 14.38
N MET A 167 7.91 3.85 14.49
CA MET A 167 6.83 3.29 15.32
C MET A 167 7.03 3.51 16.83
N ASN A 168 8.26 3.79 17.29
CA ASN A 168 8.56 4.11 18.68
C ASN A 168 8.24 5.55 19.07
N SER A 169 7.87 6.42 18.13
CA SER A 169 7.54 7.82 18.41
C SER A 169 6.20 8.01 19.13
N GLY A 170 5.37 6.97 19.21
CA GLY A 170 4.15 6.93 20.00
C GLY A 170 4.37 6.70 21.50
N SER A 171 3.29 6.50 22.25
CA SER A 171 3.40 6.15 23.68
C SER A 171 4.10 4.79 23.84
N SER A 172 4.80 4.60 24.99
CA SER A 172 5.48 3.33 25.29
C SER A 172 4.52 2.14 25.40
N GLU A 173 3.22 2.39 25.56
CA GLU A 173 2.15 1.39 25.67
C GLU A 173 1.51 1.06 24.32
N SER A 174 1.77 1.85 23.26
CA SER A 174 1.22 1.58 21.94
C SER A 174 1.81 0.32 21.32
N HIS A 175 0.97 -0.50 20.72
CA HIS A 175 1.41 -1.58 19.87
C HIS A 175 1.95 -1.02 18.54
N LYS A 176 2.85 -1.75 17.93
CA LYS A 176 3.50 -1.41 16.66
C LYS A 176 3.04 -2.41 15.61
N MET A 177 2.72 -1.92 14.43
CA MET A 177 2.39 -2.80 13.31
C MET A 177 3.20 -2.41 12.09
N PHE A 178 3.87 -3.38 11.51
CA PHE A 178 4.53 -3.23 10.22
C PHE A 178 3.73 -3.93 9.14
N VAL A 179 3.23 -3.16 8.17
CA VAL A 179 2.44 -3.66 7.05
C VAL A 179 3.31 -3.73 5.80
N CYS A 180 3.59 -4.94 5.37
CA CYS A 180 4.33 -5.24 4.14
C CYS A 180 3.34 -5.36 2.98
N ILE A 181 3.31 -4.40 2.09
CA ILE A 181 2.51 -4.47 0.87
C ILE A 181 3.36 -5.08 -0.25
N LEU A 182 2.91 -6.19 -0.80
CA LEU A 182 3.55 -6.84 -1.94
C LEU A 182 2.74 -6.57 -3.20
N ASN A 183 3.20 -5.63 -4.02
CA ASN A 183 2.63 -5.42 -5.34
C ASN A 183 3.26 -6.41 -6.32
N SER A 184 2.46 -7.29 -6.90
CA SER A 184 2.93 -8.30 -7.85
C SER A 184 2.06 -8.33 -9.10
N LEU A 185 2.69 -8.52 -10.26
CA LEU A 185 1.99 -8.75 -11.54
C LEU A 185 1.21 -10.08 -11.55
N SER A 186 1.53 -10.97 -10.66
CA SER A 186 0.92 -12.29 -10.58
C SER A 186 0.68 -12.64 -9.13
N ALA A 187 -0.59 -12.74 -8.76
CA ALA A 187 -1.00 -13.23 -7.44
C ALA A 187 -0.73 -14.73 -7.25
N VAL A 188 -0.14 -15.38 -8.25
CA VAL A 188 -0.05 -16.85 -8.33
C VAL A 188 0.95 -17.44 -7.34
N ALA A 189 1.81 -16.64 -6.74
CA ALA A 189 2.91 -17.18 -5.95
C ALA A 189 2.54 -17.53 -4.51
N LEU A 190 1.44 -17.01 -3.99
CA LEU A 190 1.03 -17.20 -2.60
C LEU A 190 -0.46 -17.56 -2.56
N ASN A 191 -0.76 -18.79 -2.96
CA ASN A 191 -2.14 -19.26 -3.02
C ASN A 191 -2.70 -19.75 -1.70
N GLU A 192 -1.85 -19.95 -0.69
CA GLU A 192 -2.26 -20.53 0.57
C GLU A 192 -1.99 -19.60 1.75
N HIS A 193 -2.97 -19.52 2.63
CA HIS A 193 -2.88 -18.75 3.87
C HIS A 193 -1.65 -19.13 4.72
N SER A 194 -1.28 -20.40 4.69
CA SER A 194 -0.09 -20.93 5.36
C SER A 194 1.22 -20.28 4.91
N ASP A 195 1.34 -19.86 3.65
CA ASP A 195 2.57 -19.27 3.14
C ASP A 195 2.83 -17.89 3.76
N TYR A 196 1.78 -17.10 3.94
CA TYR A 196 1.89 -15.79 4.58
C TYR A 196 2.25 -15.93 6.07
N ILE A 197 1.61 -16.87 6.77
CA ILE A 197 1.94 -17.17 8.16
C ILE A 197 3.40 -17.57 8.31
N ASN A 198 3.89 -18.43 7.43
CA ASN A 198 5.26 -18.88 7.46
C ASN A 198 6.25 -17.75 7.17
N MET A 199 5.92 -16.84 6.23
CA MET A 199 6.73 -15.64 5.98
C MET A 199 6.83 -14.76 7.22
N VAL A 200 5.68 -14.45 7.85
CA VAL A 200 5.65 -13.63 9.06
C VAL A 200 6.46 -14.28 10.18
N LYS A 201 6.30 -15.59 10.40
CA LYS A 201 7.09 -16.33 11.39
C LYS A 201 8.59 -16.25 11.13
N HIS A 202 9.01 -16.33 9.86
CA HIS A 202 10.41 -16.20 9.50
C HIS A 202 10.94 -14.78 9.73
N VAL A 203 10.19 -13.74 9.36
CA VAL A 203 10.57 -12.36 9.69
C VAL A 203 10.73 -12.17 11.19
N TRP A 204 9.80 -12.68 11.98
CA TRP A 204 9.89 -12.70 13.45
C TRP A 204 11.15 -13.38 13.98
N LYS A 205 11.45 -14.56 13.45
CA LYS A 205 12.65 -15.30 13.83
C LYS A 205 13.94 -14.52 13.55
N GLU A 206 14.00 -13.84 12.41
CA GLU A 206 15.15 -13.03 12.01
C GLU A 206 15.30 -11.74 12.83
N LEU A 207 14.21 -11.16 13.29
CA LEU A 207 14.21 -9.94 14.08
C LEU A 207 14.55 -10.19 15.56
N GLY A 208 14.31 -11.40 16.05
CA GLY A 208 14.26 -11.67 17.47
C GLY A 208 12.95 -11.16 18.11
N SER A 209 12.80 -11.35 19.41
CA SER A 209 11.59 -10.94 20.10
C SER A 209 11.55 -9.42 20.30
N ILE A 210 10.62 -8.75 19.61
CA ILE A 210 10.35 -7.31 19.78
C ILE A 210 8.98 -7.19 20.44
N PRO A 211 8.89 -6.69 21.69
CA PRO A 211 7.61 -6.56 22.39
C PRO A 211 6.61 -5.69 21.61
N ASN A 212 5.34 -6.11 21.60
CA ASN A 212 4.24 -5.38 21.00
C ASN A 212 4.40 -5.07 19.49
N LEU A 213 5.28 -5.77 18.77
CA LEU A 213 5.37 -5.66 17.33
C LEU A 213 4.45 -6.68 16.65
N HIS A 214 3.65 -6.23 15.71
CA HIS A 214 2.82 -7.04 14.83
C HIS A 214 3.33 -6.87 13.40
N ILE A 215 3.24 -7.93 12.62
CA ILE A 215 3.64 -7.90 11.21
C ILE A 215 2.47 -8.40 10.36
N ALA A 216 2.11 -7.64 9.35
CA ALA A 216 1.13 -8.03 8.36
C ALA A 216 1.78 -8.07 6.97
N ILE A 217 1.45 -9.08 6.19
CA ILE A 217 1.83 -9.16 4.77
C ILE A 217 0.54 -9.12 3.97
N VAL A 218 0.42 -8.09 3.13
CA VAL A 218 -0.74 -7.82 2.29
C VAL A 218 -0.31 -7.86 0.84
N THR A 219 -1.00 -8.63 0.02
CA THR A 219 -0.73 -8.65 -1.42
C THR A 219 -1.77 -7.83 -2.17
N GLY A 220 -1.30 -6.97 -3.07
CA GLY A 220 -2.13 -6.32 -4.06
C GLY A 220 -1.92 -7.01 -5.41
N ARG A 221 -3.01 -7.26 -6.11
CA ARG A 221 -3.00 -7.88 -7.43
C ARG A 221 -3.11 -6.83 -8.52
N ILE A 222 -2.13 -6.80 -9.42
CA ILE A 222 -2.25 -6.09 -10.69
C ILE A 222 -2.12 -7.14 -11.78
N SER A 223 -3.20 -7.39 -12.50
CA SER A 223 -3.20 -8.30 -13.65
C SER A 223 -3.07 -7.50 -14.93
N ILE A 224 -2.11 -7.86 -15.78
CA ILE A 224 -1.95 -7.24 -17.12
C ILE A 224 -3.18 -7.52 -17.99
N SER A 225 -3.87 -8.65 -17.80
CA SER A 225 -5.06 -9.02 -18.56
C SER A 225 -6.34 -8.41 -18.05
N GLU A 226 -6.41 -8.08 -16.75
CA GLU A 226 -7.63 -7.65 -16.06
C GLU A 226 -7.53 -6.23 -15.49
N GLY A 227 -6.36 -5.59 -15.63
CA GLY A 227 -6.08 -4.32 -15.02
C GLY A 227 -5.67 -4.48 -13.55
N MET A 228 -5.81 -3.41 -12.78
CA MET A 228 -5.55 -3.43 -11.35
C MET A 228 -6.71 -4.12 -10.63
N ASP A 229 -6.41 -5.14 -9.85
CA ASP A 229 -7.40 -5.86 -9.05
C ASP A 229 -7.22 -5.51 -7.57
N ASP A 230 -8.33 -5.23 -6.91
CA ASP A 230 -8.39 -4.81 -5.50
C ASP A 230 -8.38 -5.98 -4.51
N CYS A 231 -8.06 -7.17 -4.98
CA CYS A 231 -7.95 -8.32 -4.09
C CYS A 231 -6.83 -8.14 -3.08
N VAL A 232 -7.21 -7.73 -1.89
CA VAL A 232 -6.38 -7.78 -0.70
C VAL A 232 -6.41 -9.22 -0.19
N TYR A 233 -5.38 -9.99 -0.45
CA TYR A 233 -5.23 -11.36 0.04
C TYR A 233 -4.31 -11.47 1.23
N PRO A 234 -4.60 -12.56 1.97
CA PRO A 234 -5.18 -12.38 3.28
C PRO A 234 -4.18 -11.65 4.12
N SER A 235 -4.70 -10.77 4.86
CA SER A 235 -3.95 -10.09 5.88
C SER A 235 -3.73 -11.06 7.02
N ILE A 236 -2.49 -11.40 7.25
CA ILE A 236 -2.13 -12.21 8.38
C ILE A 236 -1.34 -11.37 9.33
N HIS A 237 -1.85 -11.26 10.53
CA HIS A 237 -1.07 -10.83 11.64
C HIS A 237 -0.87 -12.00 12.56
N ILE A 238 0.29 -12.06 13.08
CA ILE A 238 0.61 -12.89 14.21
C ILE A 238 0.68 -11.98 15.41
N VAL A 239 -0.16 -12.31 16.35
CA VAL A 239 -0.14 -11.74 17.69
C VAL A 239 1.02 -12.34 18.46
#